data_5746b7155978cfdf37af84ce72062014
#
_entry.id   5746b7155978cfdf37af84ce72062014
#
_cell.length_a   1.000
_cell.length_b   1.000
_cell.length_c   1.000
_cell.angle_alpha   90.00
_cell.angle_beta   90.00
_cell.angle_gamma   90.00
#
_symmetry.space_group_name_H-M   'P 1'
#
loop_
_entity.id
_entity.type
_entity.pdbx_description
1 polymer ?
#
loop_
_entity_poly.entity_id
_entity_poly.type
_entity_poly.pdbx_seq_one_letter_code
_entity_poly.pdbx_strand_id
1 'polypeptide(L)'
;LDIDALGLGWQQRFGFGRWLDVSARSAYIDQDGDQIDGRQLLIKGGTRLGSVEQGLFWPALTVGVRDYDGWQTTAWKLQGRWLPADFWRIDLEAGNDVVETIEALQNEVTLNQVSASTDWLFAPRWRATLGAALLRFDDDNQRTRLIGRVEHVLMTAQPRVVVGVEGMGFNDSDPAIDRGYYNPETYRELKALARVEHEAYGWLLEARL
;
A
#
# COMPACT_ATOMS: atom_id res chain seq x y z
N LEU A 1 0.02 10.92 16.28
CA LEU A 1 -0.22 11.43 14.92
C LEU A 1 -1.67 11.17 14.54
N ASP A 2 -2.45 12.22 14.35
CA ASP A 2 -3.83 12.18 13.90
C ASP A 2 -3.91 12.78 12.49
N ILE A 3 -4.63 12.12 11.58
CA ILE A 3 -4.80 12.57 10.20
C ILE A 3 -6.29 12.56 9.87
N ASP A 4 -6.86 13.75 9.73
CA ASP A 4 -8.21 13.94 9.22
C ASP A 4 -8.15 14.26 7.73
N ALA A 5 -8.87 13.51 6.90
CA ALA A 5 -8.83 13.72 5.46
C ALA A 5 -10.21 13.68 4.81
N LEU A 6 -10.43 14.58 3.88
CA LEU A 6 -11.58 14.59 2.98
C LEU A 6 -11.10 14.43 1.54
N GLY A 7 -11.71 13.52 0.80
CA GLY A 7 -11.38 13.27 -0.60
C GLY A 7 -12.62 13.24 -1.49
N LEU A 8 -12.44 13.70 -2.71
CA LEU A 8 -13.39 13.58 -3.80
C LEU A 8 -12.72 12.90 -4.98
N GLY A 9 -13.43 12.00 -5.64
CA GLY A 9 -12.92 11.29 -6.80
C GLY A 9 -13.97 11.10 -7.87
N TRP A 10 -13.52 11.10 -9.11
CA TRP A 10 -14.33 10.78 -10.27
C TRP A 10 -13.63 9.69 -11.06
N GLN A 11 -14.36 8.64 -11.41
CA GLN A 11 -13.85 7.53 -12.21
C GLN A 11 -14.69 7.34 -13.46
N GLN A 12 -14.03 7.25 -14.62
CA GLN A 12 -14.63 6.91 -15.89
C GLN A 12 -14.05 5.59 -16.42
N ARG A 13 -14.92 4.69 -16.84
CA ARG A 13 -14.55 3.46 -17.53
C ARG A 13 -14.82 3.58 -19.01
N PHE A 14 -13.86 3.15 -19.82
CA PHE A 14 -13.95 3.09 -21.27
C PHE A 14 -13.99 1.64 -21.73
N GLY A 15 -14.36 1.41 -22.96
CA GLY A 15 -14.32 0.06 -23.54
C GLY A 15 -12.93 -0.61 -23.42
N PHE A 16 -12.88 -1.93 -23.51
CA PHE A 16 -11.68 -2.74 -23.48
C PHE A 16 -10.87 -2.68 -22.17
N GLY A 17 -11.56 -2.46 -21.03
CA GLY A 17 -10.94 -2.49 -19.71
C GLY A 17 -10.05 -1.28 -19.39
N ARG A 18 -10.18 -0.19 -20.14
CA ARG A 18 -9.51 1.10 -19.87
C ARG A 18 -10.30 1.91 -18.88
N TRP A 19 -9.61 2.66 -18.05
CA TRP A 19 -10.24 3.55 -17.06
C TRP A 19 -9.35 4.75 -16.76
N LEU A 20 -9.98 5.82 -16.30
CA LEU A 20 -9.36 7.03 -15.79
C LEU A 20 -9.99 7.40 -14.46
N ASP A 21 -9.19 7.80 -13.52
CA ASP A 21 -9.59 8.28 -12.20
C ASP A 21 -8.94 9.64 -11.96
N VAL A 22 -9.70 10.59 -11.44
CA VAL A 22 -9.21 11.89 -11.01
C VAL A 22 -9.65 12.06 -9.57
N SER A 23 -8.71 12.29 -8.67
CA SER A 23 -8.99 12.46 -7.25
C SER A 23 -8.29 13.68 -6.67
N ALA A 24 -9.01 14.38 -5.79
CA ALA A 24 -8.49 15.44 -4.96
C ALA A 24 -8.69 15.06 -3.49
N ARG A 25 -7.69 15.31 -2.66
CA ARG A 25 -7.72 15.09 -1.22
C ARG A 25 -7.21 16.34 -0.52
N SER A 26 -7.89 16.73 0.56
CA SER A 26 -7.36 17.64 1.58
C SER A 26 -7.15 16.82 2.86
N ALA A 27 -6.04 17.00 3.52
CA ALA A 27 -5.71 16.35 4.77
C ALA A 27 -5.28 17.40 5.79
N TYR A 28 -5.64 17.17 7.04
CA TYR A 28 -5.18 17.92 8.19
C TYR A 28 -4.40 16.95 9.08
N ILE A 29 -3.14 17.25 9.30
CA ILE A 29 -2.22 16.40 10.03
C ILE A 29 -1.89 17.10 11.34
N ASP A 30 -2.16 16.44 12.48
CA ASP A 30 -1.83 16.91 13.83
C ASP A 30 -0.91 15.91 14.52
N GLN A 31 0.15 16.44 15.10
CA GLN A 31 1.10 15.66 15.90
C GLN A 31 1.64 16.52 17.05
N ASP A 32 1.29 16.14 18.27
CA ASP A 32 1.78 16.80 19.50
C ASP A 32 1.48 18.31 19.58
N GLY A 33 0.44 18.76 18.85
CA GLY A 33 0.01 20.16 18.78
C GLY A 33 0.57 20.97 17.61
N ASP A 34 1.48 20.40 16.85
CA ASP A 34 1.89 20.94 15.55
C ASP A 34 0.95 20.46 14.46
N GLN A 35 0.70 21.31 13.45
CA GLN A 35 -0.35 21.10 12.46
C GLN A 35 0.15 21.43 11.06
N ILE A 36 -0.23 20.61 10.07
CA ILE A 36 0.07 20.83 8.65
C ILE A 36 -1.18 20.56 7.81
N ASP A 37 -1.47 21.50 6.89
CA ASP A 37 -2.48 21.32 5.86
C ASP A 37 -1.89 20.68 4.60
N GLY A 38 -2.41 19.50 4.24
CA GLY A 38 -2.02 18.78 3.03
C GLY A 38 -3.10 18.82 1.96
N ARG A 39 -2.71 19.00 0.70
CA ARG A 39 -3.60 18.93 -0.46
C ARG A 39 -2.95 18.10 -1.55
N GLN A 40 -3.75 17.29 -2.25
CA GLN A 40 -3.24 16.59 -3.41
C GLN A 40 -4.28 16.51 -4.53
N LEU A 41 -3.78 16.55 -5.77
CA LEU A 41 -4.54 16.28 -6.97
C LEU A 41 -3.83 15.18 -7.76
N LEU A 42 -4.52 14.06 -7.99
CA LEU A 42 -3.96 12.90 -8.67
C LEU A 42 -4.83 12.52 -9.88
N ILE A 43 -4.18 12.15 -10.95
CA ILE A 43 -4.79 11.55 -12.13
C ILE A 43 -4.20 10.15 -12.29
N LYS A 44 -5.04 9.13 -12.31
CA LYS A 44 -4.64 7.73 -12.46
C LYS A 44 -5.33 7.12 -13.66
N GLY A 45 -4.56 6.52 -14.54
CA GLY A 45 -5.09 5.81 -15.70
C GLY A 45 -4.54 4.40 -15.78
N GLY A 46 -5.35 3.48 -16.33
CA GLY A 46 -4.93 2.11 -16.46
C GLY A 46 -5.72 1.35 -17.54
N THR A 47 -5.25 0.15 -17.82
CA THR A 47 -5.88 -0.74 -18.78
C THR A 47 -5.75 -2.20 -18.34
N ARG A 48 -6.55 -3.07 -18.97
CA ARG A 48 -6.43 -4.52 -18.82
C ARG A 48 -5.85 -5.10 -20.11
N LEU A 49 -4.82 -5.91 -19.98
CA LEU A 49 -4.15 -6.62 -21.06
C LEU A 49 -4.24 -8.14 -20.83
N GLY A 50 -4.17 -8.93 -21.89
CA GLY A 50 -4.19 -10.39 -21.83
C GLY A 50 -5.59 -10.99 -21.75
N SER A 51 -5.63 -12.30 -21.55
CA SER A 51 -6.86 -13.10 -21.41
C SER A 51 -6.75 -14.01 -20.18
N VAL A 52 -7.86 -14.63 -19.77
CA VAL A 52 -7.88 -15.59 -18.64
C VAL A 52 -6.93 -16.76 -18.90
N GLU A 53 -6.79 -17.21 -20.15
CA GLU A 53 -5.94 -18.33 -20.54
C GLU A 53 -4.44 -18.00 -20.54
N GLN A 54 -4.09 -16.74 -20.86
CA GLN A 54 -2.70 -16.27 -20.99
C GLN A 54 -2.23 -15.49 -19.74
N GLY A 55 -3.09 -15.35 -18.76
CA GLY A 55 -2.91 -14.46 -17.62
C GLY A 55 -3.36 -13.03 -17.92
N LEU A 56 -3.83 -12.36 -16.90
CA LEU A 56 -4.33 -10.99 -16.96
C LEU A 56 -3.31 -10.03 -16.36
N PHE A 57 -3.06 -8.90 -17.02
CA PHE A 57 -2.17 -7.85 -16.55
C PHE A 57 -2.89 -6.50 -16.55
N TRP A 58 -2.78 -5.76 -15.44
CA TRP A 58 -3.34 -4.41 -15.25
C TRP A 58 -2.25 -3.40 -14.96
N PRO A 59 -1.65 -2.78 -15.97
CA PRO A 59 -0.79 -1.63 -15.77
C PRO A 59 -1.62 -0.39 -15.43
N ALA A 60 -1.10 0.45 -14.53
CA ALA A 60 -1.67 1.74 -14.21
C ALA A 60 -0.55 2.75 -13.92
N LEU A 61 -0.78 4.00 -14.31
CA LEU A 61 0.07 5.14 -14.01
C LEU A 61 -0.74 6.18 -13.26
N THR A 62 -0.18 6.68 -12.16
CA THR A 62 -0.68 7.84 -11.42
C THR A 62 0.32 8.97 -11.58
N VAL A 63 -0.18 10.17 -11.80
CA VAL A 63 0.62 11.41 -11.78
C VAL A 63 -0.18 12.50 -11.07
N GLY A 64 0.51 13.45 -10.45
CA GLY A 64 -0.16 14.55 -9.80
C GLY A 64 0.77 15.47 -9.05
N VAL A 65 0.18 16.27 -8.18
CA VAL A 65 0.87 17.24 -7.32
C VAL A 65 0.36 17.10 -5.89
N ARG A 66 1.25 17.36 -4.94
CA ARG A 66 0.97 17.46 -3.52
C ARG A 66 1.47 18.82 -3.02
N ASP A 67 0.74 19.40 -2.09
CA ASP A 67 1.08 20.65 -1.42
C ASP A 67 0.90 20.44 0.08
N TYR A 68 1.90 20.79 0.87
CA TYR A 68 1.88 20.74 2.31
C TYR A 68 2.39 22.08 2.84
N ASP A 69 1.46 22.95 3.28
CA ASP A 69 1.75 24.30 3.79
C ASP A 69 2.64 25.14 2.85
N GLY A 70 2.41 25.01 1.53
CA GLY A 70 3.17 25.72 0.50
C GLY A 70 4.40 25.01 -0.03
N TRP A 71 4.82 23.88 0.57
CA TRP A 71 5.78 22.98 -0.05
C TRP A 71 5.09 22.11 -1.10
N GLN A 72 5.51 22.24 -2.34
CA GLN A 72 4.93 21.52 -3.46
C GLN A 72 5.86 20.44 -3.99
N THR A 73 5.31 19.24 -4.16
CA THR A 73 6.05 18.12 -4.75
C THR A 73 5.20 17.39 -5.79
N THR A 74 5.87 16.78 -6.75
CA THR A 74 5.21 15.93 -7.75
C THR A 74 4.89 14.56 -7.16
N ALA A 75 3.81 13.95 -7.64
CA ALA A 75 3.45 12.58 -7.35
C ALA A 75 3.49 11.77 -8.65
N TRP A 76 4.16 10.62 -8.63
CA TRP A 76 4.03 9.63 -9.69
C TRP A 76 4.07 8.22 -9.12
N LYS A 77 3.32 7.31 -9.74
CA LYS A 77 3.28 5.90 -9.33
C LYS A 77 2.97 5.04 -10.54
N LEU A 78 3.85 4.12 -10.87
CA LEU A 78 3.64 3.07 -11.85
C LEU A 78 3.25 1.79 -11.10
N GLN A 79 2.16 1.18 -11.48
CA GLN A 79 1.65 -0.04 -10.87
C GLN A 79 1.40 -1.10 -11.94
N GLY A 80 1.67 -2.35 -11.60
CA GLY A 80 1.32 -3.50 -12.42
C GLY A 80 0.76 -4.61 -11.55
N ARG A 81 -0.43 -5.10 -11.90
CA ARG A 81 -0.98 -6.33 -11.30
C ARG A 81 -1.02 -7.40 -12.37
N TRP A 82 -0.42 -8.53 -12.08
CA TRP A 82 -0.43 -9.69 -12.96
C TRP A 82 -1.06 -10.89 -12.26
N LEU A 83 -2.03 -11.53 -12.92
CA LEU A 83 -2.62 -12.79 -12.53
C LEU A 83 -2.22 -13.84 -13.57
N PRO A 84 -1.08 -14.54 -13.38
CA PRO A 84 -0.69 -15.64 -14.26
C PRO A 84 -1.65 -16.82 -14.17
N ALA A 85 -2.35 -16.97 -13.04
CA ALA A 85 -3.38 -17.97 -12.81
C ALA A 85 -4.36 -17.48 -11.73
N ASP A 86 -5.54 -18.09 -11.62
CA ASP A 86 -6.58 -17.70 -10.66
C ASP A 86 -6.14 -17.79 -9.18
N PHE A 87 -5.15 -18.62 -8.92
CA PHE A 87 -4.60 -18.85 -7.57
C PHE A 87 -3.29 -18.09 -7.32
N TRP A 88 -2.85 -17.23 -8.26
CA TRP A 88 -1.58 -16.53 -8.13
C TRP A 88 -1.69 -15.08 -8.63
N ARG A 89 -1.34 -14.14 -7.77
CA ARG A 89 -1.28 -12.70 -8.06
C ARG A 89 0.11 -12.16 -7.77
N ILE A 90 0.60 -11.31 -8.65
CA ILE A 90 1.83 -10.54 -8.49
C ILE A 90 1.48 -9.08 -8.66
N ASP A 91 1.85 -8.26 -7.68
CA ASP A 91 1.72 -6.79 -7.73
C ASP A 91 3.14 -6.20 -7.78
N LEU A 92 3.34 -5.25 -8.68
CA LEU A 92 4.58 -4.47 -8.84
C LEU A 92 4.25 -2.99 -8.70
N GLU A 93 5.12 -2.25 -8.05
CA GLU A 93 4.95 -0.81 -7.88
C GLU A 93 6.30 -0.11 -7.92
N ALA A 94 6.35 1.05 -8.60
CA ALA A 94 7.44 2.02 -8.52
C ALA A 94 6.84 3.42 -8.44
N GLY A 95 7.40 4.31 -7.64
CA GLY A 95 6.86 5.66 -7.49
C GLY A 95 7.64 6.50 -6.50
N ASN A 96 7.20 7.74 -6.35
CA ASN A 96 7.64 8.59 -5.27
C ASN A 96 6.52 8.81 -4.26
N ASP A 97 6.91 9.14 -3.03
CA ASP A 97 6.02 9.47 -1.93
C ASP A 97 6.66 10.50 -1.00
N VAL A 98 5.90 10.96 -0.03
CA VAL A 98 6.36 11.81 1.08
C VAL A 98 6.19 11.04 2.38
N VAL A 99 6.96 11.41 3.40
CA VAL A 99 6.76 10.85 4.74
C VAL A 99 5.77 11.75 5.48
N GLU A 100 4.57 11.24 5.76
CA GLU A 100 3.47 12.00 6.37
C GLU A 100 3.60 12.06 7.91
N THR A 101 4.75 12.49 8.43
CA THR A 101 4.92 12.99 9.80
C THR A 101 5.18 14.48 9.74
N ILE A 102 4.79 15.25 10.77
CA ILE A 102 4.93 16.72 10.71
C ILE A 102 6.37 17.14 10.51
N GLU A 103 7.30 16.59 11.29
CA GLU A 103 8.70 16.93 11.19
C GLU A 103 9.31 16.53 9.83
N ALA A 104 8.93 15.39 9.26
CA ALA A 104 9.39 14.99 7.94
C ALA A 104 8.83 15.89 6.83
N LEU A 105 7.59 16.34 6.94
CA LEU A 105 6.98 17.30 6.00
C LEU A 105 7.62 18.68 6.12
N GLN A 106 7.93 19.16 7.33
CA GLN A 106 8.68 20.39 7.56
C GLN A 106 10.11 20.32 7.02
N ASN A 107 10.72 19.14 7.05
CA ASN A 107 12.03 18.87 6.46
C ASN A 107 11.95 18.49 4.95
N GLU A 108 10.75 18.55 4.35
CA GLU A 108 10.50 18.26 2.93
C GLU A 108 10.94 16.85 2.49
N VAL A 109 10.83 15.86 3.39
CA VAL A 109 11.34 14.49 3.15
C VAL A 109 10.51 13.77 2.10
N THR A 110 11.17 13.45 0.98
CA THR A 110 10.62 12.62 -0.08
C THR A 110 11.32 11.26 -0.17
N LEU A 111 10.65 10.30 -0.76
CA LEU A 111 11.22 9.00 -1.04
C LEU A 111 10.83 8.48 -2.42
N ASN A 112 11.72 7.72 -3.03
CA ASN A 112 11.41 6.88 -4.17
C ASN A 112 11.35 5.44 -3.72
N GLN A 113 10.36 4.69 -4.23
CA GLN A 113 10.19 3.29 -3.87
C GLN A 113 10.02 2.39 -5.09
N VAL A 114 10.53 1.17 -4.96
CA VAL A 114 10.22 0.06 -5.85
C VAL A 114 9.80 -1.11 -4.97
N SER A 115 8.67 -1.73 -5.28
CA SER A 115 8.17 -2.88 -4.52
C SER A 115 7.61 -3.97 -5.42
N ALA A 116 7.67 -5.18 -4.92
CA ALA A 116 7.02 -6.35 -5.51
C ALA A 116 6.36 -7.16 -4.40
N SER A 117 5.17 -7.66 -4.66
CA SER A 117 4.51 -8.62 -3.78
C SER A 117 3.84 -9.73 -4.57
N THR A 118 3.73 -10.89 -3.93
CA THR A 118 3.02 -12.03 -4.50
C THR A 118 2.06 -12.61 -3.49
N ASP A 119 0.93 -13.08 -3.98
CA ASP A 119 -0.16 -13.67 -3.22
C ASP A 119 -0.52 -14.99 -3.90
N TRP A 120 -0.27 -16.11 -3.21
CA TRP A 120 -0.34 -17.44 -3.77
C TRP A 120 -1.18 -18.38 -2.92
N LEU A 121 -2.24 -18.91 -3.51
CA LEU A 121 -3.05 -20.00 -2.94
C LEU A 121 -2.42 -21.33 -3.33
N PHE A 122 -1.40 -21.78 -2.58
CA PHE A 122 -0.60 -22.97 -2.91
C PHE A 122 -1.29 -24.30 -2.55
N ALA A 123 -2.36 -24.25 -1.76
CA ALA A 123 -3.24 -25.38 -1.50
C ALA A 123 -4.67 -24.85 -1.20
N PRO A 124 -5.73 -25.69 -1.26
CA PRO A 124 -7.13 -25.23 -1.16
C PRO A 124 -7.49 -24.42 0.09
N ARG A 125 -6.69 -24.52 1.14
CA ARG A 125 -6.90 -23.83 2.42
C ARG A 125 -5.70 -23.00 2.88
N TRP A 126 -4.64 -22.93 2.07
CA TRP A 126 -3.40 -22.29 2.43
C TRP A 126 -3.06 -21.17 1.46
N ARG A 127 -2.81 -20.01 2.01
CA ARG A 127 -2.39 -18.82 1.27
C ARG A 127 -1.07 -18.30 1.81
N ALA A 128 -0.16 -17.94 0.93
CA ALA A 128 1.07 -17.24 1.27
C ALA A 128 1.08 -15.88 0.57
N THR A 129 1.49 -14.85 1.29
CA THR A 129 1.80 -13.53 0.76
C THR A 129 3.26 -13.24 1.07
N LEU A 130 4.03 -12.82 0.08
CA LEU A 130 5.42 -12.36 0.23
C LEU A 130 5.55 -11.00 -0.43
N GLY A 131 6.29 -10.09 0.18
CA GLY A 131 6.54 -8.77 -0.38
C GLY A 131 7.92 -8.26 -0.02
N ALA A 132 8.51 -7.48 -0.93
CA ALA A 132 9.75 -6.76 -0.73
C ALA A 132 9.62 -5.34 -1.28
N ALA A 133 10.27 -4.38 -0.62
CA ALA A 133 10.36 -3.01 -1.07
C ALA A 133 11.75 -2.44 -0.80
N LEU A 134 12.21 -1.61 -1.74
CA LEU A 134 13.38 -0.77 -1.60
C LEU A 134 12.91 0.69 -1.63
N LEU A 135 13.22 1.44 -0.60
CA LEU A 135 12.92 2.86 -0.46
C LEU A 135 14.25 3.62 -0.44
N ARG A 136 14.32 4.69 -1.19
CA ARG A 136 15.44 5.63 -1.15
C ARG A 136 14.89 7.01 -0.81
N PHE A 137 15.31 7.51 0.33
CA PHE A 137 14.96 8.85 0.81
C PHE A 137 15.88 9.89 0.13
N ASP A 138 15.46 11.14 0.12
CA ASP A 138 16.22 12.26 -0.48
C ASP A 138 17.46 12.67 0.34
N ASP A 139 17.58 12.17 1.57
CA ASP A 139 18.74 12.32 2.45
C ASP A 139 19.77 11.18 2.30
N ASP A 140 19.68 10.41 1.19
CA ASP A 140 20.52 9.25 0.85
C ASP A 140 20.31 8.02 1.74
N ASN A 141 19.44 8.06 2.77
CA ASN A 141 19.06 6.85 3.51
C ASN A 141 18.33 5.86 2.59
N GLN A 142 18.57 4.58 2.81
CA GLN A 142 17.94 3.49 2.06
C GLN A 142 17.33 2.50 3.02
N ARG A 143 16.06 2.15 2.76
CA ARG A 143 15.33 1.14 3.52
C ARG A 143 15.02 -0.07 2.66
N THR A 144 15.43 -1.24 3.11
CA THR A 144 14.97 -2.52 2.58
C THR A 144 13.91 -3.10 3.49
N ARG A 145 12.71 -3.35 2.97
CA ARG A 145 11.57 -3.88 3.71
C ARG A 145 11.17 -5.24 3.15
N LEU A 146 10.88 -6.19 4.05
CA LEU A 146 10.34 -7.52 3.72
C LEU A 146 9.07 -7.76 4.54
N ILE A 147 8.10 -8.43 3.93
CA ILE A 147 6.89 -8.91 4.59
C ILE A 147 6.60 -10.34 4.12
N GLY A 148 6.17 -11.18 5.04
CA GLY A 148 5.72 -12.54 4.74
C GLY A 148 4.52 -12.88 5.59
N ARG A 149 3.49 -13.49 4.98
CA ARG A 149 2.29 -13.96 5.67
C ARG A 149 1.93 -15.35 5.17
N VAL A 150 1.53 -16.21 6.09
CA VAL A 150 0.91 -17.51 5.77
C VAL A 150 -0.40 -17.60 6.52
N GLU A 151 -1.46 -17.93 5.80
CA GLU A 151 -2.82 -18.08 6.33
C GLU A 151 -3.34 -19.50 6.06
N HIS A 152 -4.12 -20.02 7.01
CA HIS A 152 -4.82 -21.29 6.89
C HIS A 152 -6.31 -21.12 7.20
N VAL A 153 -7.17 -21.58 6.29
CA VAL A 153 -8.62 -21.60 6.49
C VAL A 153 -8.98 -22.84 7.31
N LEU A 154 -9.26 -22.65 8.61
CA LEU A 154 -9.69 -23.72 9.51
C LEU A 154 -11.10 -24.19 9.18
N MET A 155 -12.03 -23.25 8.97
CA MET A 155 -13.44 -23.52 8.66
C MET A 155 -13.82 -22.78 7.38
N THR A 156 -14.34 -23.51 6.40
CA THR A 156 -14.84 -22.96 5.14
C THR A 156 -16.34 -22.66 5.16
N ALA A 157 -17.07 -23.29 6.08
CA ALA A 157 -18.48 -23.02 6.33
C ALA A 157 -18.66 -21.74 7.17
N GLN A 158 -19.87 -21.24 7.26
CA GLN A 158 -20.22 -20.09 8.10
C GLN A 158 -20.31 -20.48 9.60
N PRO A 159 -19.61 -19.77 10.50
CA PRO A 159 -18.65 -18.71 10.23
C PRO A 159 -17.35 -19.25 9.60
N ARG A 160 -16.78 -18.51 8.64
CA ARG A 160 -15.48 -18.83 8.09
C ARG A 160 -14.39 -18.38 9.07
N VAL A 161 -13.47 -19.29 9.40
CA VAL A 161 -12.38 -19.02 10.34
C VAL A 161 -11.04 -19.16 9.63
N VAL A 162 -10.21 -18.15 9.72
CA VAL A 162 -8.86 -18.08 9.16
C VAL A 162 -7.88 -17.78 10.29
N VAL A 163 -6.78 -18.50 10.33
CA VAL A 163 -5.64 -18.22 11.22
C VAL A 163 -4.37 -18.06 10.41
N GLY A 164 -3.41 -17.33 10.94
CA GLY A 164 -2.15 -17.11 10.22
C GLY A 164 -1.05 -16.55 11.10
N VAL A 165 0.09 -16.37 10.45
CA VAL A 165 1.25 -15.69 10.99
C VAL A 165 1.76 -14.70 9.96
N GLU A 166 2.07 -13.49 10.39
CA GLU A 166 2.71 -12.46 9.59
C GLU A 166 4.02 -12.03 10.23
N GLY A 167 5.08 -11.99 9.44
CA GLY A 167 6.35 -11.39 9.81
C GLY A 167 6.66 -10.18 8.92
N MET A 168 7.17 -9.12 9.52
CA MET A 168 7.65 -7.94 8.82
C MET A 168 8.99 -7.52 9.37
N GLY A 169 9.87 -7.03 8.51
CA GLY A 169 11.11 -6.41 8.94
C GLY A 169 11.64 -5.42 7.93
N PHE A 170 12.44 -4.47 8.39
CA PHE A 170 13.19 -3.57 7.54
C PHE A 170 14.52 -3.18 8.18
N ASN A 171 15.46 -2.78 7.33
CA ASN A 171 16.76 -2.22 7.73
C ASN A 171 16.94 -0.88 7.03
N ASP A 172 17.47 0.10 7.76
CA ASP A 172 17.89 1.40 7.25
C ASP A 172 19.41 1.43 7.11
N SER A 173 19.92 2.09 6.06
CA SER A 173 21.37 2.20 5.79
C SER A 173 22.05 3.22 6.71
N ASP A 174 21.31 4.24 7.16
CA ASP A 174 21.78 5.27 8.08
C ASP A 174 20.76 5.57 9.16
N PRO A 175 20.83 4.86 10.31
CA PRO A 175 19.91 5.07 11.42
C PRO A 175 20.21 6.36 12.21
N ALA A 176 21.30 7.07 11.92
CA ALA A 176 21.66 8.30 12.63
C ALA A 176 20.98 9.56 12.05
N ILE A 177 20.36 9.44 10.87
CA ILE A 177 19.61 10.54 10.25
C ILE A 177 18.37 10.86 11.09
N ASP A 178 18.25 12.12 11.52
CA ASP A 178 17.10 12.65 12.27
C ASP A 178 16.40 13.73 11.42
N ARG A 179 15.39 13.31 10.67
CA ARG A 179 14.56 14.18 9.81
C ARG A 179 13.06 13.92 10.01
N GLY A 180 12.70 13.45 11.22
CA GLY A 180 11.32 13.29 11.61
C GLY A 180 10.64 12.01 11.11
N TYR A 181 11.40 11.00 10.71
CA TYR A 181 10.85 9.69 10.40
C TYR A 181 11.57 8.58 11.18
N TYR A 182 10.82 7.52 11.50
CA TYR A 182 11.36 6.38 12.24
C TYR A 182 12.32 5.57 11.35
N ASN A 183 13.61 5.52 11.71
CA ASN A 183 14.69 4.89 10.93
C ASN A 183 15.64 4.06 11.80
N PRO A 184 15.17 2.99 12.47
CA PRO A 184 16.03 2.11 13.25
C PRO A 184 16.97 1.34 12.32
N GLU A 185 18.17 1.00 12.81
CA GLU A 185 19.10 0.12 12.09
C GLU A 185 18.42 -1.18 11.64
N THR A 186 17.60 -1.74 12.51
CA THR A 186 16.83 -2.96 12.21
C THR A 186 15.50 -2.93 12.95
N TYR A 187 14.44 -3.24 12.25
CA TYR A 187 13.12 -3.50 12.82
C TYR A 187 12.62 -4.88 12.44
N ARG A 188 12.00 -5.58 13.36
CA ARG A 188 11.36 -6.89 13.11
C ARG A 188 10.10 -7.01 13.94
N GLU A 189 9.06 -7.52 13.34
CA GLU A 189 7.78 -7.78 13.96
C GLU A 189 7.23 -9.14 13.54
N LEU A 190 6.60 -9.85 14.47
CA LEU A 190 5.89 -11.10 14.23
C LEU A 190 4.51 -11.00 14.86
N LYS A 191 3.47 -11.28 14.10
CA LYS A 191 2.07 -11.24 14.52
C LYS A 191 1.39 -12.59 14.29
N ALA A 192 0.63 -13.05 15.27
CA ALA A 192 -0.39 -14.07 15.04
C ALA A 192 -1.68 -13.38 14.55
N LEU A 193 -2.36 -13.99 13.60
CA LEU A 193 -3.57 -13.48 13.00
C LEU A 193 -4.72 -14.46 13.22
N ALA A 194 -5.88 -13.94 13.60
CA ALA A 194 -7.13 -14.70 13.59
C ALA A 194 -8.23 -13.82 12.99
N ARG A 195 -9.03 -14.39 12.09
CA ARG A 195 -10.15 -13.70 11.44
C ARG A 195 -11.36 -14.61 11.40
N VAL A 196 -12.48 -14.08 11.83
CA VAL A 196 -13.80 -14.75 11.77
C VAL A 196 -14.70 -13.92 10.87
N GLU A 197 -15.22 -14.55 9.83
CA GLU A 197 -16.15 -13.95 8.87
C GLU A 197 -17.50 -14.68 8.97
N HIS A 198 -18.56 -13.93 9.17
CA HIS A 198 -19.91 -14.48 9.21
C HIS A 198 -20.86 -13.64 8.36
N GLU A 199 -21.54 -14.28 7.43
CA GLU A 199 -22.58 -13.64 6.63
C GLU A 199 -23.95 -14.03 7.18
N ALA A 200 -24.74 -13.04 7.58
CA ALA A 200 -26.10 -13.22 8.06
C ALA A 200 -27.00 -12.11 7.51
N TYR A 201 -28.15 -12.48 6.93
CA TYR A 201 -29.17 -11.54 6.43
C TYR A 201 -28.63 -10.49 5.44
N GLY A 202 -27.62 -10.85 4.61
CA GLY A 202 -26.97 -9.93 3.68
C GLY A 202 -25.94 -8.98 4.31
N TRP A 203 -25.60 -9.17 5.58
CA TRP A 203 -24.54 -8.44 6.28
C TRP A 203 -23.30 -9.32 6.44
N LEU A 204 -22.13 -8.77 6.12
CA LEU A 204 -20.86 -9.40 6.44
C LEU A 204 -20.35 -8.85 7.78
N LEU A 205 -20.21 -9.73 8.78
CA LEU A 205 -19.59 -9.43 10.06
C LEU A 205 -18.17 -9.97 10.05
N GLU A 206 -17.19 -9.13 10.35
CA GLU A 206 -15.79 -9.50 10.41
C GLU A 206 -15.18 -9.06 11.74
N ALA A 207 -14.51 -9.99 12.43
CA ALA A 207 -13.68 -9.73 13.60
C ALA A 207 -12.24 -10.14 13.30
N ARG A 208 -11.27 -9.29 13.66
CA ARG A 208 -9.82 -9.52 13.52
C ARG A 208 -9.15 -9.37 14.89
N LEU A 209 -8.20 -10.26 15.17
CA LEU A 209 -7.34 -10.25 16.35
C LEU A 209 -5.88 -10.25 15.88
#